data_80375dbaabf332bee10fba1350e6cca7
#
_entry.id   80375dbaabf332bee10fba1350e6cca7
#
_cell.length_a   1.000
_cell.length_b   1.000
_cell.length_c   1.000
_cell.angle_alpha   90.00
_cell.angle_beta   90.00
_cell.angle_gamma   90.00
#
_symmetry.space_group_name_H-M   'P 1'
#
loop_
_entity.id
_entity.type
_entity.pdbx_description
1 polymer ?
#
loop_
_entity_poly.entity_id
_entity_poly.type
_entity_poly.pdbx_seq_one_letter_code
_entity_poly.pdbx_strand_id
1 'polypeptide(L)'
;MLGIFNCLNRERKMVQSPNYEEQQYLNLIKDIINNGSMEESRNGKTYTQFGNMMKFSLKNGKIPIITTKQLAWRVCFEELFWFIKGSTNNTELKEKKINIWNDNSSRDFLDSRGLYNLEENDLGPIYGHQWRHFNAEYIDCHTDYNGNGVDQLQYIIDQLKNPETRNSRRLVMSAWNPCQINKMALPPCHMICQFHVRNGKYLSCALFQRSGDVGLGVPFNIASYSLLTHILAKHCGLEADEFVHFLGNCHIYEDHLMALKIQIERSPFDFPSIEICNKHENIEDYNISDIRWVNPYLSHSSLKMKMQA
;
A
#
# COMPACT_ATOMS: atom_id res chain seq x y z
N MET A 1 11.48 30.24 60.15
CA MET A 1 10.24 29.63 59.61
C MET A 1 10.47 29.36 58.11
N LEU A 2 10.79 28.15 57.81
CA LEU A 2 11.05 27.69 56.45
C LEU A 2 9.73 27.17 55.81
N GLY A 3 9.27 27.86 54.79
CA GLY A 3 8.12 27.42 54.01
C GLY A 3 8.58 26.52 52.87
N ILE A 4 8.23 25.26 52.94
CA ILE A 4 8.48 24.23 51.92
C ILE A 4 7.42 24.37 50.83
N PHE A 5 7.82 24.86 49.65
CA PHE A 5 6.99 24.77 48.45
C PHE A 5 7.10 23.38 47.83
N ASN A 6 6.10 22.56 48.10
CA ASN A 6 5.89 21.29 47.39
C ASN A 6 5.39 21.61 45.97
N CYS A 7 6.27 21.50 44.99
CA CYS A 7 5.94 21.54 43.58
C CYS A 7 5.41 20.15 43.17
N LEU A 8 4.10 19.97 43.22
CA LEU A 8 3.42 18.79 42.69
C LEU A 8 3.49 18.83 41.14
N ASN A 9 4.47 18.14 40.59
CA ASN A 9 4.48 17.78 39.17
C ASN A 9 3.28 16.87 38.88
N ARG A 10 2.14 17.44 38.55
CA ARG A 10 1.05 16.72 37.90
C ARG A 10 1.49 16.48 36.43
N GLU A 11 2.08 15.32 36.17
CA GLU A 11 2.09 14.76 34.82
C GLU A 11 0.64 14.71 34.33
N ARG A 12 0.27 15.64 33.48
CA ARG A 12 -0.95 15.55 32.68
C ARG A 12 -0.74 14.35 31.76
N LYS A 13 -1.23 13.17 32.11
CA LYS A 13 -1.51 12.12 31.12
C LYS A 13 -2.44 12.76 30.11
N MET A 14 -1.89 13.16 28.97
CA MET A 14 -2.72 13.49 27.81
C MET A 14 -3.54 12.24 27.50
N VAL A 15 -4.83 12.30 27.73
CA VAL A 15 -5.77 11.29 27.27
C VAL A 15 -5.74 11.41 25.76
N GLN A 16 -4.94 10.57 25.11
CA GLN A 16 -4.84 10.51 23.67
C GLN A 16 -6.23 10.12 23.14
N SER A 17 -6.81 10.92 22.26
CA SER A 17 -8.07 10.56 21.62
C SER A 17 -7.86 9.26 20.84
N PRO A 18 -8.80 8.31 20.91
CA PRO A 18 -8.64 7.05 20.19
C PRO A 18 -8.43 7.29 18.69
N ASN A 19 -7.44 6.64 18.08
CA ASN A 19 -7.28 6.65 16.64
C ASN A 19 -8.37 5.79 15.99
N TYR A 20 -9.55 6.41 15.77
CA TYR A 20 -10.71 5.73 15.19
C TYR A 20 -10.47 5.23 13.78
N GLU A 21 -9.51 5.80 13.06
CA GLU A 21 -9.21 5.37 11.70
C GLU A 21 -8.48 4.02 11.70
N GLU A 22 -7.51 3.80 12.60
CA GLU A 22 -6.88 2.48 12.77
C GLU A 22 -7.83 1.46 13.42
N GLN A 23 -8.80 1.93 14.20
CA GLN A 23 -9.80 1.06 14.80
C GLN A 23 -10.63 0.31 13.74
N GLN A 24 -10.83 0.84 12.55
CA GLN A 24 -11.48 0.15 11.44
C GLN A 24 -10.72 -1.14 11.08
N TYR A 25 -9.39 -1.07 11.00
CA TYR A 25 -8.52 -2.22 10.74
C TYR A 25 -8.55 -3.25 11.87
N LEU A 26 -8.50 -2.79 13.14
CA LEU A 26 -8.60 -3.67 14.29
C LEU A 26 -9.97 -4.36 14.38
N ASN A 27 -11.03 -3.66 14.01
CA ASN A 27 -12.38 -4.22 13.96
C ASN A 27 -12.49 -5.27 12.85
N LEU A 28 -11.88 -5.07 11.69
CA LEU A 28 -11.82 -6.08 10.63
C LEU A 28 -11.13 -7.36 11.12
N ILE A 29 -9.99 -7.24 11.81
CA ILE A 29 -9.31 -8.41 12.42
C ILE A 29 -10.24 -9.13 13.39
N LYS A 30 -10.88 -8.39 14.32
CA LYS A 30 -11.80 -8.97 15.33
C LYS A 30 -12.96 -9.68 14.66
N ASP A 31 -13.52 -9.08 13.64
CA ASP A 31 -14.67 -9.64 12.94
C ASP A 31 -14.31 -10.92 12.20
N ILE A 32 -13.18 -10.97 11.49
CA ILE A 32 -12.70 -12.21 10.83
C ILE A 32 -12.39 -13.31 11.86
N ILE A 33 -11.75 -12.98 13.00
CA ILE A 33 -11.43 -13.97 14.03
C ILE A 33 -12.71 -14.57 14.65
N ASN A 34 -13.76 -13.77 14.83
CA ASN A 34 -14.97 -14.18 15.53
C ASN A 34 -16.03 -14.80 14.59
N ASN A 35 -16.12 -14.32 13.35
CA ASN A 35 -17.22 -14.59 12.44
C ASN A 35 -16.76 -15.09 11.06
N GLY A 36 -15.45 -15.15 10.80
CA GLY A 36 -14.90 -15.59 9.52
C GLY A 36 -15.10 -17.09 9.30
N SER A 37 -15.35 -17.47 8.05
CA SER A 37 -15.40 -18.87 7.63
C SER A 37 -13.99 -19.43 7.48
N MET A 38 -13.75 -20.64 8.02
CA MET A 38 -12.48 -21.33 7.78
C MET A 38 -12.50 -21.97 6.39
N GLU A 39 -11.50 -21.67 5.60
CA GLU A 39 -11.32 -22.17 4.25
C GLU A 39 -9.91 -22.72 4.06
N GLU A 40 -9.78 -23.77 3.28
CA GLU A 40 -8.50 -24.29 2.85
C GLU A 40 -8.11 -23.64 1.53
N SER A 41 -7.04 -22.87 1.55
CA SER A 41 -6.52 -22.16 0.38
C SER A 41 -5.25 -22.83 -0.15
N ARG A 42 -4.80 -22.42 -1.34
CA ARG A 42 -3.54 -22.88 -1.93
C ARG A 42 -2.35 -22.77 -0.95
N ASN A 43 -2.34 -21.73 -0.13
CA ASN A 43 -1.24 -21.37 0.76
C ASN A 43 -1.52 -21.72 2.23
N GLY A 44 -2.49 -22.62 2.50
CA GLY A 44 -2.86 -23.07 3.84
C GLY A 44 -4.26 -22.65 4.28
N LYS A 45 -4.56 -22.90 5.55
CA LYS A 45 -5.87 -22.57 6.14
C LYS A 45 -5.98 -21.10 6.44
N THR A 46 -7.13 -20.52 6.09
CA THR A 46 -7.45 -19.12 6.30
C THR A 46 -8.84 -18.98 6.93
N TYR A 47 -9.01 -17.92 7.72
CA TYR A 47 -10.31 -17.43 8.17
C TYR A 47 -10.68 -16.26 7.27
N THR A 48 -11.84 -16.31 6.63
CA THR A 48 -12.20 -15.37 5.55
C THR A 48 -13.53 -14.68 5.79
N GLN A 49 -13.62 -13.46 5.26
CA GLN A 49 -14.84 -12.72 5.04
C GLN A 49 -14.82 -12.08 3.64
N PHE A 50 -15.98 -11.83 3.07
CA PHE A 50 -16.09 -11.21 1.76
C PHE A 50 -16.76 -9.84 1.86
N GLY A 51 -16.02 -8.81 1.40
CA GLY A 51 -16.48 -7.43 1.34
C GLY A 51 -16.25 -6.65 2.62
N ASN A 52 -15.32 -5.69 2.56
CA ASN A 52 -15.07 -4.70 3.61
C ASN A 52 -14.64 -3.37 2.99
N MET A 53 -14.81 -2.29 3.73
CA MET A 53 -14.34 -0.97 3.35
C MET A 53 -13.77 -0.25 4.56
N MET A 54 -12.60 0.37 4.37
CA MET A 54 -11.98 1.28 5.35
C MET A 54 -11.72 2.63 4.71
N LYS A 55 -11.76 3.69 5.50
CA LYS A 55 -11.55 5.06 5.03
C LYS A 55 -10.61 5.81 5.96
N PHE A 56 -9.60 6.46 5.37
CA PHE A 56 -8.54 7.15 6.08
C PHE A 56 -8.41 8.58 5.57
N SER A 57 -8.25 9.53 6.48
CA SER A 57 -7.93 10.93 6.15
C SER A 57 -6.44 11.07 5.86
N LEU A 58 -6.10 11.78 4.77
CA LEU A 58 -4.74 12.13 4.39
C LEU A 58 -4.44 13.62 4.63
N LYS A 59 -5.38 14.36 5.20
CA LYS A 59 -5.26 15.81 5.40
C LYS A 59 -4.07 16.15 6.28
N ASN A 60 -3.46 17.31 6.01
CA ASN A 60 -2.31 17.82 6.76
C ASN A 60 -1.10 16.88 6.77
N GLY A 61 -0.90 16.15 5.67
CA GLY A 61 0.22 15.22 5.53
C GLY A 61 0.05 13.90 6.29
N LYS A 62 -1.11 13.65 6.93
CA LYS A 62 -1.36 12.40 7.64
C LYS A 62 -1.17 11.22 6.71
N ILE A 63 -0.43 10.19 7.18
CA ILE A 63 -0.24 8.95 6.46
C ILE A 63 -0.62 7.76 7.37
N PRO A 64 -1.64 6.97 7.00
CA PRO A 64 -2.14 5.87 7.82
C PRO A 64 -1.19 4.66 7.75
N ILE A 65 -0.14 4.69 8.56
CA ILE A 65 0.75 3.56 8.82
C ILE A 65 0.32 2.95 10.14
N ILE A 66 -0.09 1.69 10.11
CA ILE A 66 -0.60 0.97 11.30
C ILE A 66 0.38 1.08 12.46
N THR A 67 -0.13 1.45 13.64
CA THR A 67 0.68 1.74 14.84
C THR A 67 0.61 0.64 15.88
N THR A 68 -0.41 -0.21 15.86
CA THR A 68 -0.58 -1.32 16.78
C THR A 68 0.42 -2.46 16.58
N LYS A 69 1.20 -2.41 15.51
CA LYS A 69 2.45 -3.14 15.31
C LYS A 69 3.40 -2.30 14.45
N GLN A 70 4.69 -2.54 14.58
CA GLN A 70 5.68 -1.89 13.73
C GLN A 70 5.56 -2.39 12.30
N LEU A 71 5.35 -1.47 11.35
CA LEU A 71 5.33 -1.73 9.92
C LEU A 71 6.70 -1.39 9.31
N ALA A 72 7.17 -2.23 8.40
CA ALA A 72 8.38 -1.96 7.60
C ALA A 72 8.07 -0.93 6.49
N TRP A 73 7.69 0.30 6.88
CA TRP A 73 7.19 1.34 5.98
C TRP A 73 8.18 1.67 4.85
N ARG A 74 9.50 1.60 5.12
CA ARG A 74 10.51 1.84 4.08
C ARG A 74 10.40 0.82 2.95
N VAL A 75 10.22 -0.45 3.28
CA VAL A 75 10.03 -1.52 2.29
C VAL A 75 8.80 -1.25 1.43
N CYS A 76 7.69 -0.88 2.07
CA CYS A 76 6.44 -0.52 1.41
C CYS A 76 6.60 0.66 0.44
N PHE A 77 7.32 1.70 0.85
CA PHE A 77 7.51 2.91 0.05
C PHE A 77 8.45 2.68 -1.14
N GLU A 78 9.54 1.93 -0.93
CA GLU A 78 10.46 1.57 -2.02
C GLU A 78 9.78 0.68 -3.08
N GLU A 79 8.91 -0.25 -2.67
CA GLU A 79 8.09 -1.04 -3.59
C GLU A 79 7.17 -0.14 -4.42
N LEU A 80 6.51 0.85 -3.80
CA LEU A 80 5.68 1.80 -4.53
C LEU A 80 6.48 2.59 -5.58
N PHE A 81 7.67 3.10 -5.23
CA PHE A 81 8.53 3.79 -6.19
C PHE A 81 8.96 2.88 -7.34
N TRP A 82 9.20 1.61 -7.05
CA TRP A 82 9.51 0.61 -8.05
C TRP A 82 8.32 0.36 -9.01
N PHE A 83 7.07 0.30 -8.51
CA PHE A 83 5.87 0.26 -9.35
C PHE A 83 5.70 1.52 -10.20
N ILE A 84 5.92 2.71 -9.64
CA ILE A 84 5.81 4.00 -10.34
C ILE A 84 6.78 4.05 -11.54
N LYS A 85 7.96 3.45 -11.41
CA LYS A 85 8.94 3.34 -12.50
C LYS A 85 8.55 2.36 -13.60
N GLY A 86 7.51 1.56 -13.41
CA GLY A 86 7.13 0.52 -14.37
C GLY A 86 7.97 -0.74 -14.30
N SER A 87 8.90 -0.83 -13.34
CA SER A 87 9.81 -1.98 -13.22
C SER A 87 9.09 -3.26 -12.79
N THR A 88 9.62 -4.39 -13.26
CA THR A 88 9.21 -5.74 -12.90
C THR A 88 10.41 -6.61 -12.51
N ASN A 89 11.60 -6.00 -12.45
CA ASN A 89 12.85 -6.66 -12.08
C ASN A 89 13.08 -6.62 -10.57
N ASN A 90 12.95 -7.78 -9.90
CA ASN A 90 13.18 -7.89 -8.45
C ASN A 90 14.63 -7.65 -8.03
N THR A 91 15.61 -7.70 -8.96
CA THR A 91 17.01 -7.41 -8.62
C THR A 91 17.16 -5.99 -8.08
N GLU A 92 16.41 -5.02 -8.61
CA GLU A 92 16.40 -3.63 -8.12
C GLU A 92 15.96 -3.50 -6.66
N LEU A 93 15.01 -4.33 -6.22
CA LEU A 93 14.56 -4.38 -4.82
C LEU A 93 15.59 -5.11 -3.93
N LYS A 94 16.19 -6.21 -4.43
CA LYS A 94 17.25 -6.93 -3.73
C LYS A 94 18.47 -6.05 -3.43
N GLU A 95 18.89 -5.20 -4.36
CA GLU A 95 19.97 -4.23 -4.18
C GLU A 95 19.69 -3.25 -3.02
N LYS A 96 18.42 -2.93 -2.80
CA LYS A 96 17.96 -2.14 -1.66
C LYS A 96 17.71 -2.95 -0.38
N LYS A 97 18.08 -4.26 -0.39
CA LYS A 97 17.85 -5.22 0.70
C LYS A 97 16.36 -5.44 1.00
N ILE A 98 15.53 -5.40 -0.04
CA ILE A 98 14.09 -5.66 0.02
C ILE A 98 13.83 -7.03 -0.60
N ASN A 99 13.25 -7.94 0.19
CA ASN A 99 13.16 -9.36 -0.16
C ASN A 99 11.71 -9.86 -0.33
N ILE A 100 10.73 -8.95 -0.36
CA ILE A 100 9.30 -9.30 -0.36
C ILE A 100 8.84 -10.02 -1.63
N TRP A 101 9.59 -9.94 -2.72
CA TRP A 101 9.31 -10.61 -3.99
C TRP A 101 10.23 -11.79 -4.29
N ASN A 102 11.18 -12.12 -3.38
CA ASN A 102 12.18 -13.14 -3.65
C ASN A 102 11.59 -14.52 -3.96
N ASP A 103 10.61 -14.95 -3.14
CA ASP A 103 9.97 -16.24 -3.31
C ASP A 103 9.21 -16.31 -4.64
N ASN A 104 8.45 -15.25 -4.99
CA ASN A 104 7.66 -15.19 -6.21
C ASN A 104 8.49 -14.99 -7.50
N SER A 105 9.74 -14.56 -7.39
CA SER A 105 10.67 -14.39 -8.51
C SER A 105 11.74 -15.47 -8.61
N SER A 106 11.69 -16.48 -7.73
CA SER A 106 12.61 -17.61 -7.76
C SER A 106 12.36 -18.50 -8.98
N ARG A 107 13.42 -19.17 -9.47
CA ARG A 107 13.27 -20.09 -10.61
C ARG A 107 12.21 -21.16 -10.33
N ASP A 108 12.24 -21.76 -9.14
CA ASP A 108 11.30 -22.79 -8.74
C ASP A 108 9.84 -22.31 -8.77
N PHE A 109 9.61 -21.10 -8.30
CA PHE A 109 8.25 -20.51 -8.31
C PHE A 109 7.78 -20.21 -9.73
N LEU A 110 8.62 -19.58 -10.56
CA LEU A 110 8.31 -19.27 -11.96
C LEU A 110 8.02 -20.55 -12.75
N ASP A 111 8.80 -21.61 -12.56
CA ASP A 111 8.58 -22.92 -13.18
C ASP A 111 7.26 -23.55 -12.73
N SER A 112 6.93 -23.46 -11.45
CA SER A 112 5.65 -23.95 -10.92
C SER A 112 4.44 -23.23 -11.53
N ARG A 113 4.65 -22.00 -12.04
CA ARG A 113 3.65 -21.20 -12.76
C ARG A 113 3.65 -21.43 -14.26
N GLY A 114 4.57 -22.24 -14.79
CA GLY A 114 4.76 -22.44 -16.24
C GLY A 114 5.43 -21.27 -16.96
N LEU A 115 6.09 -20.38 -16.20
CA LEU A 115 6.78 -19.18 -16.73
C LEU A 115 8.24 -19.47 -17.05
N TYR A 116 8.49 -20.52 -17.84
CA TYR A 116 9.84 -20.98 -18.20
C TYR A 116 10.63 -19.99 -19.05
N ASN A 117 9.94 -19.07 -19.71
CA ASN A 117 10.53 -18.04 -20.57
C ASN A 117 11.01 -16.80 -19.81
N LEU A 118 10.59 -16.62 -18.57
CA LEU A 118 11.08 -15.55 -17.71
C LEU A 118 12.38 -15.98 -17.03
N GLU A 119 13.32 -15.09 -16.87
CA GLU A 119 14.51 -15.34 -16.06
C GLU A 119 14.20 -15.21 -14.56
N GLU A 120 15.08 -15.73 -13.71
CA GLU A 120 14.98 -15.51 -12.27
C GLU A 120 15.06 -14.00 -11.96
N ASN A 121 14.18 -13.52 -11.09
CA ASN A 121 13.91 -12.13 -10.74
C ASN A 121 13.05 -11.35 -11.73
N ASP A 122 12.65 -11.90 -12.85
CA ASP A 122 11.62 -11.32 -13.71
C ASP A 122 10.23 -11.77 -13.22
N LEU A 123 9.40 -10.81 -12.83
CA LEU A 123 8.05 -11.07 -12.30
C LEU A 123 6.96 -11.06 -13.39
N GLY A 124 7.36 -10.85 -14.65
CA GLY A 124 6.41 -10.69 -15.74
C GLY A 124 5.66 -9.34 -15.68
N PRO A 125 4.60 -9.16 -16.49
CA PRO A 125 3.92 -7.87 -16.65
C PRO A 125 3.01 -7.51 -15.46
N ILE A 126 3.57 -7.51 -14.22
CA ILE A 126 2.85 -7.18 -12.99
C ILE A 126 2.67 -5.66 -12.84
N TYR A 127 2.07 -5.23 -11.77
CA TYR A 127 1.73 -3.87 -11.33
C TYR A 127 2.39 -2.71 -12.08
N GLY A 128 3.71 -2.55 -12.00
CA GLY A 128 4.44 -1.44 -12.61
C GLY A 128 4.30 -1.44 -14.13
N HIS A 129 4.44 -2.59 -14.77
CA HIS A 129 4.25 -2.72 -16.22
C HIS A 129 2.81 -2.32 -16.62
N GLN A 130 1.80 -2.78 -15.89
CA GLN A 130 0.42 -2.42 -16.21
C GLN A 130 0.15 -0.92 -15.96
N TRP A 131 0.76 -0.30 -14.96
CA TRP A 131 0.57 1.12 -14.70
C TRP A 131 1.16 2.01 -15.80
N ARG A 132 2.33 1.64 -16.35
CA ARG A 132 3.09 2.46 -17.30
C ARG A 132 2.97 2.00 -18.75
N HIS A 133 2.65 0.73 -18.99
CA HIS A 133 2.66 0.10 -20.31
C HIS A 133 1.49 -0.88 -20.47
N PHE A 134 0.28 -0.47 -20.04
CA PHE A 134 -0.89 -1.36 -20.03
C PHE A 134 -1.11 -2.01 -21.40
N ASN A 135 -1.16 -3.34 -21.40
CA ASN A 135 -1.37 -4.18 -22.56
C ASN A 135 -0.25 -4.11 -23.64
N ALA A 136 0.92 -3.52 -23.34
CA ALA A 136 2.10 -3.75 -24.18
C ALA A 136 2.45 -5.24 -24.15
N GLU A 137 2.93 -5.77 -25.29
CA GLU A 137 3.42 -7.14 -25.32
C GLU A 137 4.66 -7.26 -24.42
N TYR A 138 4.57 -8.13 -23.40
CA TYR A 138 5.66 -8.32 -22.47
C TYR A 138 6.69 -9.30 -23.03
N ILE A 139 7.95 -8.90 -23.06
CA ILE A 139 9.11 -9.68 -23.49
C ILE A 139 9.88 -10.14 -22.25
N ASP A 140 10.49 -9.21 -21.51
CA ASP A 140 11.24 -9.42 -20.27
C ASP A 140 11.36 -8.13 -19.45
N CYS A 141 11.93 -8.22 -18.24
CA CYS A 141 12.11 -7.09 -17.35
C CYS A 141 13.22 -6.09 -17.73
N HIS A 142 13.98 -6.34 -18.81
CA HIS A 142 15.05 -5.48 -19.33
C HIS A 142 14.63 -4.69 -20.57
N THR A 143 13.52 -5.08 -21.18
CA THR A 143 13.02 -4.45 -22.40
C THR A 143 12.51 -3.04 -22.12
N ASP A 144 12.90 -2.08 -22.98
CA ASP A 144 12.34 -0.74 -22.97
C ASP A 144 10.95 -0.74 -23.62
N TYR A 145 9.93 -0.45 -22.82
CA TYR A 145 8.53 -0.38 -23.28
C TYR A 145 8.05 1.03 -23.59
N ASN A 146 8.92 2.03 -23.59
CA ASN A 146 8.52 3.41 -23.88
C ASN A 146 7.78 3.52 -25.22
N GLY A 147 6.61 4.16 -25.20
CA GLY A 147 5.73 4.30 -26.35
C GLY A 147 4.90 3.05 -26.69
N ASN A 148 5.01 1.96 -25.91
CA ASN A 148 4.21 0.76 -26.09
C ASN A 148 3.11 0.66 -25.02
N GLY A 149 1.92 0.22 -25.42
CA GLY A 149 0.77 0.12 -24.53
C GLY A 149 0.21 1.47 -24.11
N VAL A 150 -0.45 1.51 -22.96
CA VAL A 150 -1.04 2.73 -22.41
C VAL A 150 -0.37 3.07 -21.08
N ASP A 151 0.26 4.24 -20.98
CA ASP A 151 0.74 4.80 -19.71
C ASP A 151 -0.44 5.39 -18.94
N GLN A 152 -1.06 4.55 -18.10
CA GLN A 152 -2.21 4.94 -17.30
C GLN A 152 -1.86 5.98 -16.24
N LEU A 153 -0.66 5.88 -15.65
CA LEU A 153 -0.21 6.79 -14.61
C LEU A 153 0.03 8.19 -15.19
N GLN A 154 0.70 8.29 -16.34
CA GLN A 154 0.90 9.57 -17.02
C GLN A 154 -0.43 10.18 -17.47
N TYR A 155 -1.35 9.37 -18.02
CA TYR A 155 -2.69 9.84 -18.36
C TYR A 155 -3.41 10.47 -17.16
N ILE A 156 -3.37 9.82 -15.99
CA ILE A 156 -3.98 10.37 -14.77
C ILE A 156 -3.31 11.68 -14.36
N ILE A 157 -1.98 11.76 -14.41
CA ILE A 157 -1.22 12.97 -14.11
C ILE A 157 -1.63 14.13 -15.01
N ASP A 158 -1.74 13.90 -16.31
CA ASP A 158 -2.14 14.92 -17.29
C ASP A 158 -3.55 15.44 -17.00
N GLN A 159 -4.48 14.53 -16.71
CA GLN A 159 -5.84 14.91 -16.34
C GLN A 159 -5.87 15.70 -15.01
N LEU A 160 -5.12 15.27 -13.99
CA LEU A 160 -5.08 15.94 -12.69
C LEU A 160 -4.44 17.35 -12.76
N LYS A 161 -3.44 17.55 -13.64
CA LYS A 161 -2.81 18.86 -13.87
C LYS A 161 -3.74 19.85 -14.58
N ASN A 162 -4.67 19.36 -15.39
CA ASN A 162 -5.59 20.20 -16.16
C ASN A 162 -6.85 20.54 -15.34
N PRO A 163 -7.14 21.83 -15.03
CA PRO A 163 -8.32 22.24 -14.27
C PRO A 163 -9.66 21.83 -14.88
N GLU A 164 -9.74 21.67 -16.22
CA GLU A 164 -10.95 21.32 -16.93
C GLU A 164 -11.30 19.83 -16.82
N THR A 165 -10.27 18.97 -16.67
CA THR A 165 -10.45 17.52 -16.69
C THR A 165 -10.20 16.83 -15.35
N ARG A 166 -9.58 17.52 -14.37
CA ARG A 166 -9.23 16.93 -13.06
C ARG A 166 -10.41 16.37 -12.25
N ASN A 167 -11.65 16.78 -12.57
CA ASN A 167 -12.86 16.29 -11.95
C ASN A 167 -13.49 15.10 -12.71
N SER A 168 -12.77 14.54 -13.69
CA SER A 168 -13.27 13.40 -14.48
C SER A 168 -13.50 12.18 -13.58
N ARG A 169 -14.59 11.46 -13.84
CA ARG A 169 -14.90 10.16 -13.20
C ARG A 169 -14.17 8.99 -13.87
N ARG A 170 -13.30 9.27 -14.86
CA ARG A 170 -12.53 8.29 -15.63
C ARG A 170 -11.07 8.21 -15.18
N LEU A 171 -10.72 8.80 -14.03
CA LEU A 171 -9.38 8.73 -13.45
C LEU A 171 -9.22 7.36 -12.78
N VAL A 172 -9.04 6.33 -13.59
CA VAL A 172 -8.97 4.92 -13.18
C VAL A 172 -7.67 4.33 -13.70
N MET A 173 -6.94 3.62 -12.84
CA MET A 173 -5.73 2.87 -13.18
C MET A 173 -5.92 1.40 -12.78
N SER A 174 -5.71 0.48 -13.71
CA SER A 174 -5.89 -0.96 -13.53
C SER A 174 -4.56 -1.69 -13.64
N ALA A 175 -4.24 -2.50 -12.65
CA ALA A 175 -3.19 -3.51 -12.76
C ALA A 175 -3.73 -4.86 -13.26
N TRP A 176 -5.06 -5.03 -13.26
CA TRP A 176 -5.72 -6.26 -13.68
C TRP A 176 -5.91 -6.27 -15.19
N ASN A 177 -5.16 -7.13 -15.87
CA ASN A 177 -5.24 -7.33 -17.33
C ASN A 177 -5.52 -8.80 -17.63
N PRO A 178 -6.78 -9.18 -17.93
CA PRO A 178 -7.15 -10.58 -18.20
C PRO A 178 -6.34 -11.24 -19.32
N CYS A 179 -5.86 -10.46 -20.30
CA CYS A 179 -5.07 -10.98 -21.42
C CYS A 179 -3.64 -11.39 -21.02
N GLN A 180 -3.15 -10.90 -19.87
CA GLN A 180 -1.76 -11.10 -19.44
C GLN A 180 -1.61 -11.78 -18.08
N ILE A 181 -2.69 -12.08 -17.37
CA ILE A 181 -2.66 -12.71 -16.02
C ILE A 181 -1.80 -13.97 -15.98
N ASN A 182 -1.88 -14.80 -17.02
CA ASN A 182 -1.11 -16.05 -17.10
C ASN A 182 0.39 -15.83 -17.38
N LYS A 183 0.80 -14.60 -17.72
CA LYS A 183 2.20 -14.21 -17.92
C LYS A 183 2.81 -13.58 -16.66
N MET A 184 2.05 -13.42 -15.59
CA MET A 184 2.45 -12.79 -14.33
C MET A 184 2.87 -13.85 -13.32
N ALA A 185 3.99 -13.63 -12.64
CA ALA A 185 4.40 -14.47 -11.50
C ALA A 185 3.28 -14.52 -10.45
N LEU A 186 2.69 -13.38 -10.11
CA LEU A 186 1.57 -13.26 -9.19
C LEU A 186 0.51 -12.30 -9.74
N PRO A 187 -0.74 -12.76 -10.01
CA PRO A 187 -1.83 -11.89 -10.41
C PRO A 187 -2.12 -10.80 -9.38
N PRO A 188 -2.32 -9.53 -9.78
CA PRO A 188 -2.48 -8.41 -8.87
C PRO A 188 -3.60 -8.59 -7.84
N CYS A 189 -3.29 -8.42 -6.56
CA CYS A 189 -4.28 -8.41 -5.48
C CYS A 189 -4.98 -7.05 -5.40
N HIS A 190 -4.23 -5.95 -5.40
CA HIS A 190 -4.74 -4.59 -5.52
C HIS A 190 -4.90 -4.26 -7.02
N MET A 191 -6.13 -4.45 -7.51
CA MET A 191 -6.43 -4.51 -8.94
C MET A 191 -6.58 -3.16 -9.59
N ILE A 192 -7.36 -2.27 -8.98
CA ILE A 192 -7.83 -1.03 -9.58
C ILE A 192 -7.79 0.07 -8.53
N CYS A 193 -7.27 1.22 -8.90
CA CYS A 193 -7.47 2.44 -8.12
C CYS A 193 -8.17 3.51 -8.95
N GLN A 194 -9.01 4.30 -8.29
CA GLN A 194 -9.73 5.43 -8.86
C GLN A 194 -9.41 6.68 -8.07
N PHE A 195 -9.16 7.77 -8.79
CA PHE A 195 -8.90 9.07 -8.19
C PHE A 195 -10.09 10.00 -8.33
N HIS A 196 -10.26 10.87 -7.34
CA HIS A 196 -11.32 11.87 -7.32
C HIS A 196 -10.78 13.20 -6.78
N VAL A 197 -11.09 14.30 -7.47
CA VAL A 197 -10.73 15.63 -7.01
C VAL A 197 -11.98 16.37 -6.54
N ARG A 198 -12.03 16.72 -5.26
CA ARG A 198 -13.11 17.50 -4.66
C ARG A 198 -12.76 18.99 -4.66
N ASN A 199 -13.71 19.82 -5.08
CA ASN A 199 -13.58 21.29 -5.12
C ASN A 199 -12.35 21.78 -5.94
N GLY A 200 -11.93 21.02 -6.97
CA GLY A 200 -10.79 21.35 -7.81
C GLY A 200 -9.42 21.31 -7.10
N LYS A 201 -9.35 20.85 -5.85
CA LYS A 201 -8.16 20.99 -5.00
C LYS A 201 -7.78 19.69 -4.25
N TYR A 202 -8.75 18.95 -3.73
CA TYR A 202 -8.54 17.87 -2.77
C TYR A 202 -8.58 16.52 -3.47
N LEU A 203 -7.43 15.82 -3.50
CA LEU A 203 -7.27 14.52 -4.18
C LEU A 203 -7.53 13.37 -3.21
N SER A 204 -8.45 12.50 -3.59
CA SER A 204 -8.71 11.22 -2.91
C SER A 204 -8.37 10.04 -3.84
N CYS A 205 -8.03 8.90 -3.25
CA CYS A 205 -7.81 7.63 -3.93
C CYS A 205 -8.71 6.56 -3.34
N ALA A 206 -9.36 5.78 -4.18
CA ALA A 206 -10.07 4.56 -3.81
C ALA A 206 -9.36 3.35 -4.42
N LEU A 207 -8.99 2.37 -3.58
CA LEU A 207 -8.38 1.11 -4.00
C LEU A 207 -9.41 -0.02 -3.94
N PHE A 208 -9.50 -0.79 -5.03
CA PHE A 208 -10.26 -2.04 -5.10
C PHE A 208 -9.29 -3.22 -5.09
N GLN A 209 -9.26 -3.94 -3.98
CA GLN A 209 -8.39 -5.09 -3.75
C GLN A 209 -9.22 -6.37 -3.68
N ARG A 210 -8.95 -7.35 -4.60
CA ARG A 210 -9.73 -8.61 -4.67
C ARG A 210 -9.43 -9.56 -3.53
N SER A 211 -8.22 -9.50 -2.98
CA SER A 211 -7.72 -10.44 -1.96
C SER A 211 -6.76 -9.70 -1.03
N GLY A 212 -7.00 -9.76 0.27
CA GLY A 212 -6.21 -9.08 1.28
C GLY A 212 -5.82 -10.00 2.44
N ASP A 213 -4.51 -10.31 2.55
CA ASP A 213 -3.94 -10.81 3.80
C ASP A 213 -3.99 -9.68 4.84
N VAL A 214 -4.92 -9.81 5.77
CA VAL A 214 -5.18 -8.76 6.78
C VAL A 214 -4.01 -8.64 7.76
N GLY A 215 -3.26 -9.72 7.96
CA GLY A 215 -2.09 -9.73 8.83
C GLY A 215 -0.91 -8.93 8.29
N LEU A 216 -0.55 -9.08 7.02
CA LEU A 216 0.66 -8.48 6.43
C LEU A 216 0.36 -7.55 5.26
N GLY A 217 -0.38 -8.00 4.25
CA GLY A 217 -0.55 -7.26 3.00
C GLY A 217 -1.40 -6.00 3.15
N VAL A 218 -2.56 -6.08 3.81
CA VAL A 218 -3.50 -4.95 3.96
C VAL A 218 -2.84 -3.72 4.59
N PRO A 219 -2.06 -3.80 5.70
CA PRO A 219 -1.32 -2.66 6.23
C PRO A 219 -0.35 -2.01 5.25
N PHE A 220 0.35 -2.82 4.44
CA PHE A 220 1.24 -2.32 3.38
C PHE A 220 0.46 -1.56 2.31
N ASN A 221 -0.67 -2.12 1.86
CA ASN A 221 -1.49 -1.49 0.82
C ASN A 221 -2.11 -0.17 1.29
N ILE A 222 -2.55 -0.07 2.57
CA ILE A 222 -3.02 1.18 3.15
C ILE A 222 -1.92 2.25 3.08
N ALA A 223 -0.70 1.95 3.53
CA ALA A 223 0.41 2.88 3.54
C ALA A 223 0.86 3.25 2.11
N SER A 224 0.97 2.28 1.21
CA SER A 224 1.44 2.45 -0.16
C SER A 224 0.52 3.38 -0.97
N TYR A 225 -0.80 3.11 -1.00
CA TYR A 225 -1.73 3.94 -1.77
C TYR A 225 -2.00 5.31 -1.13
N SER A 226 -1.84 5.40 0.18
CA SER A 226 -1.84 6.71 0.85
C SER A 226 -0.64 7.55 0.43
N LEU A 227 0.56 6.96 0.35
CA LEU A 227 1.74 7.64 -0.16
C LEU A 227 1.59 8.00 -1.64
N LEU A 228 1.07 7.10 -2.49
CA LEU A 228 0.79 7.40 -3.90
C LEU A 228 -0.11 8.62 -4.04
N THR A 229 -1.13 8.74 -3.18
CA THR A 229 -2.05 9.88 -3.19
C THR A 229 -1.32 11.18 -2.80
N HIS A 230 -0.42 11.15 -1.81
CA HIS A 230 0.40 12.31 -1.44
C HIS A 230 1.36 12.73 -2.56
N ILE A 231 2.03 11.75 -3.20
CA ILE A 231 2.95 12.03 -4.31
C ILE A 231 2.20 12.65 -5.49
N LEU A 232 1.08 12.06 -5.91
CA LEU A 232 0.26 12.59 -7.01
C LEU A 232 -0.30 13.98 -6.68
N ALA A 233 -0.75 14.20 -5.45
CA ALA A 233 -1.22 15.52 -5.02
C ALA A 233 -0.10 16.56 -5.13
N LYS A 234 1.09 16.29 -4.60
CA LYS A 234 2.26 17.16 -4.71
C LYS A 234 2.65 17.42 -6.16
N HIS A 235 2.73 16.36 -6.97
CA HIS A 235 3.16 16.43 -8.36
C HIS A 235 2.19 17.26 -9.22
N CYS A 236 0.88 17.15 -8.96
CA CYS A 236 -0.17 17.84 -9.73
C CYS A 236 -0.62 19.18 -9.11
N GLY A 237 -0.02 19.63 -8.00
CA GLY A 237 -0.40 20.89 -7.34
C GLY A 237 -1.76 20.82 -6.64
N LEU A 238 -2.09 19.65 -6.09
CA LEU A 238 -3.29 19.34 -5.31
C LEU A 238 -2.92 19.08 -3.84
N GLU A 239 -3.93 18.85 -3.00
CA GLU A 239 -3.78 18.44 -1.61
C GLU A 239 -4.39 17.04 -1.40
N ALA A 240 -3.67 16.15 -0.75
CA ALA A 240 -4.21 14.83 -0.41
C ALA A 240 -5.36 14.94 0.61
N ASP A 241 -6.46 14.24 0.35
CA ASP A 241 -7.70 14.32 1.13
C ASP A 241 -8.03 13.01 1.85
N GLU A 242 -8.30 11.94 1.11
CA GLU A 242 -8.76 10.67 1.66
C GLU A 242 -8.20 9.47 0.89
N PHE A 243 -8.00 8.37 1.60
CA PHE A 243 -7.80 7.05 1.03
C PHE A 243 -8.96 6.14 1.42
N VAL A 244 -9.57 5.49 0.45
CA VAL A 244 -10.67 4.53 0.64
C VAL A 244 -10.22 3.17 0.15
N HIS A 245 -10.27 2.16 1.01
CA HIS A 245 -9.83 0.81 0.71
C HIS A 245 -11.02 -0.15 0.66
N PHE A 246 -11.37 -0.62 -0.53
CA PHE A 246 -12.35 -1.67 -0.74
C PHE A 246 -11.65 -3.03 -0.84
N LEU A 247 -12.08 -3.97 -0.03
CA LEU A 247 -11.54 -5.32 0.05
C LEU A 247 -12.61 -6.34 -0.37
N GLY A 248 -12.26 -7.24 -1.28
CA GLY A 248 -13.06 -8.41 -1.62
C GLY A 248 -12.90 -9.50 -0.57
N ASN A 249 -12.11 -10.55 -0.86
CA ASN A 249 -11.77 -11.58 0.12
C ASN A 249 -10.76 -11.03 1.15
N CYS A 250 -11.20 -10.86 2.39
CA CYS A 250 -10.36 -10.51 3.54
C CYS A 250 -10.03 -11.78 4.29
N HIS A 251 -8.74 -12.09 4.47
CA HIS A 251 -8.36 -13.34 5.13
C HIS A 251 -7.23 -13.16 6.14
N ILE A 252 -7.25 -14.04 7.14
CA ILE A 252 -6.22 -14.21 8.15
C ILE A 252 -5.73 -15.66 8.07
N TYR A 253 -4.44 -15.87 7.85
CA TYR A 253 -3.84 -17.20 7.91
C TYR A 253 -3.88 -17.76 9.34
N GLU A 254 -4.06 -19.07 9.47
CA GLU A 254 -4.16 -19.74 10.78
C GLU A 254 -2.95 -19.47 11.67
N ASP A 255 -1.74 -19.45 11.10
CA ASP A 255 -0.48 -19.16 11.80
C ASP A 255 -0.32 -17.69 12.20
N HIS A 256 -1.13 -16.76 11.67
CA HIS A 256 -1.17 -15.35 12.06
C HIS A 256 -2.10 -15.07 13.24
N LEU A 257 -3.02 -15.98 13.58
CA LEU A 257 -4.08 -15.75 14.59
C LEU A 257 -3.54 -15.30 15.95
N MET A 258 -2.48 -15.95 16.45
CA MET A 258 -1.93 -15.61 17.77
C MET A 258 -1.35 -14.20 17.79
N ALA A 259 -0.64 -13.81 16.74
CA ALA A 259 -0.08 -12.45 16.62
C ALA A 259 -1.19 -11.40 16.50
N LEU A 260 -2.23 -11.68 15.74
CA LEU A 260 -3.34 -10.75 15.55
C LEU A 260 -4.24 -10.64 16.80
N LYS A 261 -4.42 -11.71 17.59
CA LYS A 261 -5.08 -11.65 18.90
C LYS A 261 -4.32 -10.74 19.87
N ILE A 262 -2.99 -10.72 19.84
CA ILE A 262 -2.19 -9.76 20.59
C ILE A 262 -2.38 -8.34 20.05
N GLN A 263 -2.39 -8.16 18.73
CA GLN A 263 -2.51 -6.85 18.10
C GLN A 263 -3.81 -6.14 18.44
N ILE A 264 -4.93 -6.84 18.44
CA ILE A 264 -6.26 -6.25 18.71
C ILE A 264 -6.45 -5.76 20.16
N GLU A 265 -5.59 -6.17 21.10
CA GLU A 265 -5.58 -5.69 22.47
C GLU A 265 -4.74 -4.42 22.66
N ARG A 266 -4.01 -3.98 21.63
CA ARG A 266 -3.16 -2.79 21.68
C ARG A 266 -3.97 -1.54 21.33
N SER A 267 -3.73 -0.47 22.10
CA SER A 267 -4.30 0.85 21.77
C SER A 267 -3.49 1.51 20.67
N PRO A 268 -4.12 1.95 19.56
CA PRO A 268 -3.40 2.62 18.49
C PRO A 268 -2.90 4.00 18.91
N PHE A 269 -1.72 4.38 18.41
CA PHE A 269 -1.21 5.76 18.46
C PHE A 269 -1.82 6.59 17.33
N ASP A 270 -1.64 7.92 17.39
CA ASP A 270 -1.97 8.78 16.26
C ASP A 270 -1.11 8.42 15.04
N PHE A 271 -1.70 8.50 13.85
CA PHE A 271 -0.94 8.31 12.63
C PHE A 271 0.10 9.42 12.46
N PRO A 272 1.29 9.07 11.93
CA PRO A 272 2.31 10.06 11.61
C PRO A 272 1.86 10.97 10.48
N SER A 273 2.61 12.07 10.31
CA SER A 273 2.46 12.98 9.16
C SER A 273 3.78 13.11 8.42
N ILE A 274 3.67 13.24 7.10
CA ILE A 274 4.80 13.44 6.19
C ILE A 274 4.64 14.72 5.40
N GLU A 275 5.75 15.16 4.83
CA GLU A 275 5.80 16.17 3.79
C GLU A 275 6.63 15.64 2.62
N ILE A 276 6.13 15.79 1.40
CA ILE A 276 6.91 15.57 0.19
C ILE A 276 7.69 16.86 -0.08
N CYS A 277 9.02 16.84 0.19
CA CYS A 277 9.85 18.03 0.19
C CYS A 277 10.06 18.59 -1.21
N ASN A 278 10.36 17.71 -2.18
CA ASN A 278 10.68 18.12 -3.54
C ASN A 278 9.49 17.95 -4.47
N LYS A 279 9.50 18.71 -5.57
CA LYS A 279 8.63 18.48 -6.72
C LYS A 279 9.52 18.22 -7.91
N HIS A 280 9.39 17.02 -8.46
CA HIS A 280 10.13 16.60 -9.65
C HIS A 280 9.35 16.88 -10.93
N GLU A 281 10.05 16.89 -12.06
CA GLU A 281 9.44 17.03 -13.38
C GLU A 281 8.71 15.74 -13.77
N ASN A 282 9.37 14.59 -13.55
CA ASN A 282 8.80 13.27 -13.84
C ASN A 282 8.40 12.56 -12.55
N ILE A 283 7.35 11.75 -12.63
CA ILE A 283 6.81 11.03 -11.46
C ILE A 283 7.75 9.92 -10.97
N GLU A 284 8.54 9.34 -11.85
CA GLU A 284 9.53 8.30 -11.57
C GLU A 284 10.77 8.78 -10.82
N ASP A 285 11.01 10.10 -10.75
CA ASP A 285 12.16 10.68 -10.06
C ASP A 285 11.95 10.76 -8.55
N TYR A 286 10.70 10.61 -8.07
CA TYR A 286 10.43 10.57 -6.64
C TYR A 286 11.05 9.33 -5.99
N ASN A 287 11.55 9.53 -4.78
CA ASN A 287 12.20 8.48 -4.00
C ASN A 287 12.07 8.74 -2.49
N ILE A 288 12.60 7.81 -1.69
CA ILE A 288 12.47 7.86 -0.22
C ILE A 288 13.05 9.13 0.42
N SER A 289 14.07 9.77 -0.19
CA SER A 289 14.68 10.99 0.34
C SER A 289 13.80 12.24 0.18
N ASP A 290 12.76 12.18 -0.65
CA ASP A 290 11.78 13.23 -0.78
C ASP A 290 10.75 13.27 0.35
N ILE A 291 10.75 12.23 1.20
CA ILE A 291 9.79 12.09 2.29
C ILE A 291 10.42 12.56 3.59
N ARG A 292 9.86 13.59 4.19
CA ARG A 292 10.21 14.08 5.50
C ARG A 292 9.10 13.78 6.50
N TRP A 293 9.45 13.20 7.65
CA TRP A 293 8.53 13.05 8.76
C TRP A 293 8.31 14.39 9.44
N VAL A 294 7.04 14.83 9.50
CA VAL A 294 6.63 16.00 10.29
C VAL A 294 6.45 15.59 11.74
N ASN A 295 5.77 14.45 11.96
CA ASN A 295 5.68 13.79 13.24
C ASN A 295 6.27 12.38 13.12
N PRO A 296 7.00 11.88 14.14
CA PRO A 296 7.62 10.55 14.07
C PRO A 296 6.57 9.45 13.99
N TYR A 297 6.91 8.37 13.29
CA TYR A 297 6.14 7.14 13.32
C TYR A 297 6.38 6.42 14.66
N LEU A 298 5.38 6.45 15.53
CA LEU A 298 5.35 5.71 16.78
C LEU A 298 4.51 4.46 16.59
N SER A 299 5.00 3.33 17.09
CA SER A 299 4.29 2.06 17.00
C SER A 299 4.60 1.15 18.18
N HIS A 300 3.71 0.21 18.43
CA HIS A 300 4.03 -0.95 19.24
C HIS A 300 5.10 -1.81 18.56
N SER A 301 5.69 -2.73 19.33
CA SER A 301 6.69 -3.68 18.82
C SER A 301 6.14 -4.51 17.65
N SER A 302 7.05 -4.96 16.78
CA SER A 302 6.72 -5.85 15.68
C SER A 302 6.07 -7.15 16.16
N LEU A 303 5.23 -7.72 15.32
CA LEU A 303 4.64 -9.04 15.51
C LEU A 303 5.12 -9.94 14.39
N LYS A 304 5.74 -11.06 14.75
CA LYS A 304 6.25 -12.01 13.76
C LYS A 304 5.08 -12.78 13.14
N MET A 305 4.98 -12.72 11.83
CA MET A 305 4.06 -13.47 10.99
C MET A 305 4.83 -13.92 9.76
N LYS A 306 4.61 -15.15 9.29
CA LYS A 306 5.26 -15.67 8.09
C LYS A 306 4.53 -15.18 6.87
N MET A 307 5.26 -14.64 5.88
CA MET A 307 4.69 -14.33 4.58
C MET A 307 4.35 -15.65 3.85
N GLN A 308 3.13 -15.74 3.34
CA GLN A 308 2.66 -16.87 2.53
C GLN A 308 2.77 -16.46 1.06
N ALA A 309 3.59 -17.20 0.30
CA ALA A 309 3.91 -16.91 -1.11
C ALA A 309 2.91 -17.55 -2.09
#